data_0c5f67a4b48f5267b141adb23d27c6c8
#
_entry.id   0c5f67a4b48f5267b141adb23d27c6c8
#
_cell.length_a   1.000
_cell.length_b   1.000
_cell.length_c   1.000
_cell.angle_alpha   90.00
_cell.angle_beta   90.00
_cell.angle_gamma   90.00
#
_symmetry.space_group_name_H-M   'P 1'
#
loop_
_entity.id
_entity.type
_entity.pdbx_description
1 polymer ?
#
loop_
_entity_poly.entity_id
_entity_poly.type
_entity_poly.pdbx_seq_one_letter_code
_entity_poly.pdbx_strand_id
1 'polypeptide(L)'
;MLLDVKRIINTPGGRIDFRFEQDFSDVDFGGVCPAVRPVLVVGQVRNIAGMLRLELTLDTTLVAVCDRCGETFDKPFHLDCEYLLAVELEDEENDEILLLDDGTVDLGELSREVFILNMPTKLLCKEDCKGLCPGCGVNLNREACRCKKEVDPRLAKLAQLLK
;
A
#
# COMPACT_ATOMS: atom_id res chain seq x y z
N MET A 1 -0.76 -18.19 4.95
CA MET A 1 -0.58 -18.70 6.35
C MET A 1 -1.95 -18.81 6.99
N LEU A 2 -2.42 -20.04 7.26
CA LEU A 2 -3.70 -20.26 7.92
C LEU A 2 -3.55 -20.11 9.44
N LEU A 3 -4.39 -19.27 10.05
CA LEU A 3 -4.47 -19.07 11.49
C LEU A 3 -5.76 -19.71 12.02
N ASP A 4 -5.64 -20.69 12.91
CA ASP A 4 -6.77 -21.31 13.63
C ASP A 4 -7.14 -20.45 14.85
N VAL A 5 -8.37 -19.93 14.87
CA VAL A 5 -8.91 -19.10 15.96
C VAL A 5 -9.98 -19.80 16.79
N LYS A 6 -10.27 -21.10 16.51
CA LYS A 6 -11.32 -21.89 17.20
C LYS A 6 -11.23 -21.81 18.72
N ARG A 7 -9.99 -21.86 19.25
CA ARG A 7 -9.73 -21.83 20.70
C ARG A 7 -10.15 -20.55 21.41
N ILE A 8 -10.26 -19.43 20.66
CA ILE A 8 -10.60 -18.12 21.23
C ILE A 8 -12.02 -17.67 20.87
N ILE A 9 -12.70 -18.31 19.91
CA ILE A 9 -14.06 -17.93 19.49
C ILE A 9 -15.00 -17.83 20.67
N ASN A 10 -14.99 -18.84 21.56
CA ASN A 10 -15.87 -18.91 22.74
C ASN A 10 -15.16 -18.52 24.05
N THR A 11 -13.99 -17.87 23.98
CA THR A 11 -13.19 -17.49 25.14
C THR A 11 -13.04 -15.99 25.22
N PRO A 12 -13.91 -15.26 25.95
CA PRO A 12 -13.78 -13.81 26.12
C PRO A 12 -12.40 -13.44 26.68
N GLY A 13 -11.75 -12.45 26.07
CA GLY A 13 -10.39 -12.06 26.42
C GLY A 13 -9.29 -12.93 25.79
N GLY A 14 -9.66 -14.00 25.06
CA GLY A 14 -8.71 -14.82 24.30
C GLY A 14 -7.93 -13.99 23.30
N ARG A 15 -6.64 -14.33 23.12
CA ARG A 15 -5.72 -13.64 22.21
C ARG A 15 -4.82 -14.64 21.51
N ILE A 16 -4.52 -14.39 20.26
CA ILE A 16 -3.53 -15.10 19.46
C ILE A 16 -2.68 -14.06 18.76
N ASP A 17 -1.39 -14.04 19.01
CA ASP A 17 -0.42 -13.20 18.31
C ASP A 17 0.19 -14.00 17.18
N PHE A 18 0.55 -13.31 16.07
CA PHE A 18 1.24 -13.91 14.95
C PHE A 18 2.30 -12.97 14.38
N ARG A 19 3.32 -13.58 13.77
CA ARG A 19 4.39 -12.88 13.06
C ARG A 19 4.97 -13.80 12.01
N PHE A 20 5.04 -13.34 10.77
CA PHE A 20 5.67 -14.07 9.66
C PHE A 20 6.17 -13.10 8.60
N GLU A 21 6.99 -13.59 7.71
CA GLU A 21 7.44 -12.87 6.52
C GLU A 21 6.81 -13.50 5.28
N GLN A 22 6.42 -12.67 4.33
CA GLN A 22 5.83 -13.10 3.08
C GLN A 22 6.51 -12.41 1.90
N ASP A 23 6.74 -13.18 0.85
CA ASP A 23 7.31 -12.69 -0.40
C ASP A 23 6.18 -12.18 -1.32
N PHE A 24 6.30 -10.91 -1.74
CA PHE A 24 5.41 -10.27 -2.70
C PHE A 24 6.18 -9.79 -3.94
N SER A 25 7.35 -10.36 -4.20
CA SER A 25 8.20 -9.99 -5.35
C SER A 25 7.56 -10.29 -6.70
N ASP A 26 6.51 -11.12 -6.73
CA ASP A 26 5.69 -11.45 -7.89
C ASP A 26 4.55 -10.47 -8.16
N VAL A 27 4.28 -9.54 -7.23
CA VAL A 27 3.19 -8.57 -7.36
C VAL A 27 3.61 -7.42 -8.26
N ASP A 28 2.99 -7.35 -9.44
CA ASP A 28 3.27 -6.36 -10.48
C ASP A 28 2.33 -5.14 -10.35
N PHE A 29 2.92 -3.96 -10.37
CA PHE A 29 2.23 -2.66 -10.43
C PHE A 29 2.67 -1.92 -11.70
N GLY A 30 2.03 -2.24 -12.84
CA GLY A 30 2.29 -1.57 -14.11
C GLY A 30 3.68 -1.84 -14.69
N GLY A 31 4.19 -3.07 -14.54
CA GLY A 31 5.50 -3.51 -15.04
C GLY A 31 6.64 -3.32 -14.04
N VAL A 32 6.34 -2.97 -12.80
CA VAL A 32 7.32 -2.83 -11.71
C VAL A 32 6.87 -3.66 -10.51
N CYS A 33 7.78 -4.47 -9.96
CA CYS A 33 7.56 -5.23 -8.72
C CYS A 33 8.29 -4.52 -7.57
N PRO A 34 7.63 -3.61 -6.83
CA PRO A 34 8.31 -2.76 -5.85
C PRO A 34 8.68 -3.50 -4.56
N ALA A 35 8.00 -4.60 -4.24
CA ALA A 35 8.23 -5.39 -3.03
C ALA A 35 9.31 -6.46 -3.24
N VAL A 36 10.53 -6.04 -3.57
CA VAL A 36 11.68 -6.96 -3.75
C VAL A 36 12.23 -7.52 -2.44
N ARG A 37 11.78 -6.99 -1.30
CA ARG A 37 12.13 -7.47 0.04
C ARG A 37 10.91 -8.12 0.67
N PRO A 38 11.08 -9.14 1.53
CA PRO A 38 9.96 -9.74 2.23
C PRO A 38 9.16 -8.69 3.01
N VAL A 39 7.84 -8.87 3.02
CA VAL A 39 6.94 -8.06 3.83
C VAL A 39 6.79 -8.73 5.19
N LEU A 40 7.13 -8.01 6.25
CA LEU A 40 6.90 -8.46 7.60
C LEU A 40 5.44 -8.24 7.95
N VAL A 41 4.75 -9.31 8.33
CA VAL A 41 3.36 -9.31 8.75
C VAL A 41 3.30 -9.62 10.25
N VAL A 42 2.76 -8.70 11.02
CA VAL A 42 2.62 -8.82 12.48
C VAL A 42 1.20 -8.48 12.86
N GLY A 43 0.65 -9.17 13.84
CA GLY A 43 -0.68 -8.83 14.31
C GLY A 43 -1.17 -9.73 15.43
N GLN A 44 -2.45 -9.57 15.71
CA GLN A 44 -3.14 -10.33 16.76
C GLN A 44 -4.62 -10.49 16.42
N VAL A 45 -5.17 -11.60 16.86
CA VAL A 45 -6.63 -11.78 16.95
C VAL A 45 -7.04 -11.77 18.41
N ARG A 46 -8.04 -10.97 18.75
CA ARG A 46 -8.57 -10.86 20.12
C ARG A 46 -10.08 -11.09 20.14
N ASN A 47 -10.54 -11.82 21.14
CA ASN A 47 -11.97 -11.90 21.45
C ASN A 47 -12.33 -10.80 22.46
N ILE A 48 -13.09 -9.81 22.00
CA ILE A 48 -13.58 -8.70 22.80
C ILE A 48 -15.08 -8.86 22.99
N ALA A 49 -15.49 -9.37 24.15
CA ALA A 49 -16.90 -9.57 24.49
C ALA A 49 -17.70 -10.41 23.46
N GLY A 50 -17.08 -11.42 22.86
CA GLY A 50 -17.71 -12.30 21.86
C GLY A 50 -17.45 -11.88 20.40
N MET A 51 -16.90 -10.69 20.16
CA MET A 51 -16.46 -10.24 18.83
C MET A 51 -14.98 -10.54 18.64
N LEU A 52 -14.64 -11.16 17.52
CA LEU A 52 -13.25 -11.38 17.14
C LEU A 52 -12.75 -10.18 16.33
N ARG A 53 -11.68 -9.57 16.82
CA ARG A 53 -10.99 -8.46 16.15
C ARG A 53 -9.61 -8.92 15.71
N LEU A 54 -9.32 -8.78 14.44
CA LEU A 54 -8.01 -8.95 13.83
C LEU A 54 -7.35 -7.58 13.66
N GLU A 55 -6.19 -7.40 14.24
CA GLU A 55 -5.30 -6.26 14.00
C GLU A 55 -4.09 -6.77 13.22
N LEU A 56 -3.75 -6.12 12.11
CA LEU A 56 -2.75 -6.54 11.15
C LEU A 56 -1.87 -5.36 10.76
N THR A 57 -0.55 -5.52 10.88
CA THR A 57 0.44 -4.54 10.45
C THR A 57 1.35 -5.15 9.38
N LEU A 58 1.54 -4.45 8.27
CA LEU A 58 2.48 -4.79 7.21
C LEU A 58 3.63 -3.79 7.18
N ASP A 59 4.85 -4.28 7.24
CA ASP A 59 6.07 -3.48 7.16
C ASP A 59 7.03 -4.00 6.10
N THR A 60 7.48 -3.11 5.22
CA THR A 60 8.56 -3.40 4.26
C THR A 60 9.22 -2.12 3.76
N THR A 61 10.20 -2.27 2.89
CA THR A 61 10.77 -1.16 2.12
C THR A 61 10.62 -1.47 0.64
N LEU A 62 9.85 -0.65 -0.05
CA LEU A 62 9.64 -0.73 -1.49
C LEU A 62 10.85 -0.17 -2.22
N VAL A 63 11.24 -0.82 -3.32
CA VAL A 63 12.18 -0.26 -4.30
C VAL A 63 11.34 0.32 -5.43
N ALA A 64 11.21 1.63 -5.46
CA ALA A 64 10.28 2.32 -6.34
C ALA A 64 11.00 3.22 -7.35
N VAL A 65 10.34 3.48 -8.47
CA VAL A 65 10.77 4.46 -9.47
C VAL A 65 9.91 5.71 -9.30
N CYS A 66 10.55 6.87 -9.22
CA CYS A 66 9.85 8.14 -9.04
C CYS A 66 9.06 8.52 -10.30
N ASP A 67 7.74 8.72 -10.17
CA ASP A 67 6.85 9.07 -11.29
C ASP A 67 7.17 10.43 -11.94
N ARG A 68 7.94 11.30 -11.26
CA ARG A 68 8.33 12.61 -11.80
C ARG A 68 9.71 12.64 -12.43
N CYS A 69 10.70 12.01 -11.82
CA CYS A 69 12.09 12.12 -12.27
C CYS A 69 12.72 10.82 -12.76
N GLY A 70 12.01 9.68 -12.64
CA GLY A 70 12.47 8.38 -13.10
C GLY A 70 13.60 7.77 -12.28
N GLU A 71 13.99 8.38 -11.14
CA GLU A 71 15.03 7.84 -10.28
C GLU A 71 14.48 6.74 -9.37
N THR A 72 15.26 5.68 -9.20
CA THR A 72 14.97 4.63 -8.24
C THR A 72 15.27 5.10 -6.83
N PHE A 73 14.40 4.77 -5.88
CA PHE A 73 14.56 5.12 -4.47
C PHE A 73 13.89 4.09 -3.56
N ASP A 74 14.38 4.00 -2.33
CA ASP A 74 13.78 3.18 -1.29
C ASP A 74 12.66 3.98 -0.59
N LYS A 75 11.47 3.37 -0.48
CA LYS A 75 10.31 3.96 0.20
C LYS A 75 9.84 3.04 1.31
N PRO A 76 9.88 3.48 2.58
CA PRO A 76 9.23 2.73 3.65
C PRO A 76 7.74 2.56 3.37
N PHE A 77 7.24 1.36 3.58
CA PHE A 77 5.83 1.02 3.50
C PHE A 77 5.40 0.45 4.85
N HIS A 78 4.47 1.11 5.48
CA HIS A 78 3.86 0.72 6.74
C HIS A 78 2.36 0.86 6.60
N LEU A 79 1.62 -0.16 7.00
CA LEU A 79 0.17 -0.20 6.89
C LEU A 79 -0.40 -0.94 8.09
N ASP A 80 -1.33 -0.30 8.79
CA ASP A 80 -2.14 -0.90 9.84
C ASP A 80 -3.56 -1.11 9.33
N CYS A 81 -4.11 -2.30 9.57
CA CYS A 81 -5.47 -2.65 9.22
C CYS A 81 -6.16 -3.34 10.38
N GLU A 82 -7.46 -3.19 10.44
CA GLU A 82 -8.31 -3.80 11.45
C GLU A 82 -9.55 -4.40 10.77
N TYR A 83 -9.89 -5.63 11.14
CA TYR A 83 -11.05 -6.36 10.65
C TYR A 83 -11.82 -7.02 11.79
N LEU A 84 -13.13 -7.13 11.61
CA LEU A 84 -13.94 -8.02 12.43
C LEU A 84 -13.98 -9.39 11.77
N LEU A 85 -13.88 -10.46 12.55
CA LEU A 85 -14.00 -11.83 12.07
C LEU A 85 -15.34 -12.40 12.54
N ALA A 86 -16.07 -13.06 11.66
CA ALA A 86 -17.33 -13.72 11.97
C ALA A 86 -17.33 -15.16 11.45
N VAL A 87 -18.06 -16.04 12.14
CA VAL A 87 -18.27 -17.42 11.70
C VAL A 87 -19.40 -17.49 10.68
N GLU A 88 -20.40 -16.61 10.83
CA GLU A 88 -21.55 -16.48 9.94
C GLU A 88 -21.89 -15.01 9.77
N LEU A 89 -22.33 -14.60 8.60
CA LEU A 89 -22.88 -13.26 8.33
C LEU A 89 -24.37 -13.36 8.08
N GLU A 90 -25.15 -12.49 8.72
CA GLU A 90 -26.57 -12.32 8.42
C GLU A 90 -26.80 -11.45 7.18
N ASP A 91 -25.80 -10.58 6.83
CA ASP A 91 -25.83 -9.70 5.67
C ASP A 91 -24.49 -9.77 4.90
N GLU A 92 -24.55 -10.08 3.61
CA GLU A 92 -23.37 -10.24 2.74
C GLU A 92 -22.71 -8.91 2.30
N GLU A 93 -23.30 -7.75 2.67
CA GLU A 93 -22.85 -6.43 2.17
C GLU A 93 -21.82 -5.71 3.07
N ASN A 94 -21.23 -6.36 4.07
CA ASN A 94 -20.30 -5.69 4.97
C ASN A 94 -18.84 -6.08 4.71
N ASP A 95 -18.14 -5.30 3.89
CA ASP A 95 -16.73 -5.51 3.51
C ASP A 95 -15.73 -5.38 4.69
N GLU A 96 -16.16 -4.89 5.86
CA GLU A 96 -15.32 -4.78 7.05
C GLU A 96 -15.29 -6.08 7.88
N ILE A 97 -16.13 -7.05 7.54
CA ILE A 97 -16.24 -8.32 8.25
C ILE A 97 -15.68 -9.44 7.37
N LEU A 98 -14.65 -10.11 7.86
CA LEU A 98 -14.08 -11.29 7.22
C LEU A 98 -14.74 -12.56 7.75
N LEU A 99 -15.24 -13.39 6.85
CA LEU A 99 -15.76 -14.71 7.19
C LEU A 99 -14.61 -15.66 7.49
N LEU A 100 -14.77 -16.39 8.60
CA LEU A 100 -13.89 -17.51 8.95
C LEU A 100 -14.30 -18.75 8.15
N ASP A 101 -13.34 -19.39 7.50
CA ASP A 101 -13.54 -20.71 6.90
C ASP A 101 -13.23 -21.79 7.95
N ASP A 102 -14.27 -22.49 8.41
CA ASP A 102 -14.16 -23.47 9.49
C ASP A 102 -13.31 -22.99 10.69
N GLY A 103 -13.54 -21.73 11.12
CA GLY A 103 -12.81 -21.13 12.25
C GLY A 103 -11.33 -20.84 11.99
N THR A 104 -10.96 -20.72 10.72
CA THR A 104 -9.61 -20.32 10.27
C THR A 104 -9.67 -19.06 9.40
N VAL A 105 -8.58 -18.29 9.38
CA VAL A 105 -8.39 -17.16 8.48
C VAL A 105 -7.06 -17.32 7.75
N ASP A 106 -7.05 -17.10 6.41
CA ASP A 106 -5.79 -17.06 5.66
C ASP A 106 -5.16 -15.68 5.72
N LEU A 107 -4.25 -15.51 6.67
CA LEU A 107 -3.48 -14.26 6.83
C LEU A 107 -2.54 -14.00 5.65
N GLY A 108 -2.13 -15.05 4.92
CA GLY A 108 -1.26 -14.91 3.76
C GLY A 108 -2.01 -14.26 2.58
N GLU A 109 -3.21 -14.76 2.28
CA GLU A 109 -4.06 -14.20 1.24
C GLU A 109 -4.52 -12.79 1.62
N LEU A 110 -5.03 -12.61 2.83
CA LEU A 110 -5.46 -11.30 3.35
C LEU A 110 -4.35 -10.26 3.29
N SER A 111 -3.13 -10.58 3.76
CA SER A 111 -2.02 -9.62 3.73
C SER A 111 -1.61 -9.24 2.30
N ARG A 112 -1.74 -10.16 1.34
CA ARG A 112 -1.50 -9.90 -0.07
C ARG A 112 -2.55 -8.95 -0.67
N GLU A 113 -3.82 -9.21 -0.41
CA GLU A 113 -4.93 -8.34 -0.86
C GLU A 113 -4.80 -6.94 -0.28
N VAL A 114 -4.59 -6.83 1.03
CA VAL A 114 -4.41 -5.57 1.73
C VAL A 114 -3.20 -4.79 1.19
N PHE A 115 -2.08 -5.46 0.92
CA PHE A 115 -0.91 -4.86 0.31
C PHE A 115 -1.22 -4.28 -1.07
N ILE A 116 -1.91 -5.04 -1.93
CA ILE A 116 -2.28 -4.61 -3.29
C ILE A 116 -3.22 -3.41 -3.26
N LEU A 117 -4.27 -3.47 -2.43
CA LEU A 117 -5.30 -2.43 -2.36
C LEU A 117 -4.78 -1.10 -1.80
N ASN A 118 -3.77 -1.16 -0.92
CA ASN A 118 -3.20 0.03 -0.27
C ASN A 118 -1.87 0.49 -0.89
N MET A 119 -1.48 -0.06 -2.04
CA MET A 119 -0.29 0.41 -2.74
C MET A 119 -0.47 1.87 -3.18
N PRO A 120 0.48 2.76 -2.87
CA PRO A 120 0.38 4.15 -3.27
C PRO A 120 0.28 4.31 -4.79
N THR A 121 -0.75 4.99 -5.26
CA THR A 121 -0.96 5.28 -6.69
C THR A 121 0.09 6.23 -7.27
N LYS A 122 0.86 6.91 -6.41
CA LYS A 122 1.91 7.84 -6.80
C LYS A 122 3.16 7.64 -5.95
N LEU A 123 4.26 7.33 -6.61
CA LEU A 123 5.55 7.11 -5.98
C LEU A 123 6.49 8.27 -6.30
N LEU A 124 6.82 9.07 -5.29
CA LEU A 124 7.73 10.21 -5.41
C LEU A 124 8.94 10.01 -4.50
N CYS A 125 10.14 10.28 -5.04
CA CYS A 125 11.39 10.23 -4.26
C CYS A 125 11.43 11.28 -3.15
N LYS A 126 10.70 12.40 -3.33
CA LYS A 126 10.45 13.45 -2.34
C LYS A 126 9.23 14.27 -2.74
N GLU A 127 8.56 14.90 -1.80
CA GLU A 127 7.32 15.66 -2.03
C GLU A 127 7.50 16.81 -3.02
N ASP A 128 8.63 17.52 -2.90
CA ASP A 128 9.02 18.66 -3.73
C ASP A 128 9.78 18.25 -5.01
N CYS A 129 9.73 16.98 -5.43
CA CYS A 129 10.42 16.51 -6.63
C CYS A 129 10.00 17.35 -7.85
N LYS A 130 10.98 18.00 -8.50
CA LYS A 130 10.77 18.87 -9.65
C LYS A 130 10.58 18.10 -10.97
N GLY A 131 10.91 16.81 -10.96
CA GLY A 131 10.76 15.93 -12.13
C GLY A 131 11.80 16.17 -13.22
N LEU A 132 11.45 15.68 -14.43
CA LEU A 132 12.20 15.90 -15.64
C LEU A 132 11.67 17.13 -16.37
N CYS A 133 12.56 17.87 -17.03
CA CYS A 133 12.14 18.94 -17.92
C CYS A 133 11.40 18.36 -19.14
N PRO A 134 10.17 18.80 -19.46
CA PRO A 134 9.40 18.27 -20.58
C PRO A 134 10.02 18.59 -21.96
N GLY A 135 10.93 19.56 -22.05
CA GLY A 135 11.59 19.92 -23.30
C GLY A 135 12.91 19.22 -23.57
N CYS A 136 13.78 19.10 -22.53
CA CYS A 136 15.13 18.53 -22.72
C CYS A 136 15.40 17.29 -21.90
N GLY A 137 14.44 16.81 -21.07
CA GLY A 137 14.59 15.61 -20.27
C GLY A 137 15.55 15.72 -19.08
N VAL A 138 16.16 16.91 -18.83
CA VAL A 138 17.09 17.08 -17.70
C VAL A 138 16.35 16.95 -16.37
N ASN A 139 16.98 16.28 -15.40
CA ASN A 139 16.44 16.16 -14.05
C ASN A 139 16.54 17.50 -13.31
N LEU A 140 15.40 18.17 -13.12
CA LEU A 140 15.30 19.49 -12.51
C LEU A 140 15.63 19.51 -11.01
N ASN A 141 15.81 18.34 -10.39
CA ASN A 141 16.32 18.25 -9.03
C ASN A 141 17.85 18.40 -8.95
N ARG A 142 18.55 18.12 -10.06
CA ARG A 142 20.01 18.12 -10.15
C ARG A 142 20.56 19.28 -10.93
N GLU A 143 19.88 19.66 -12.03
CA GLU A 143 20.37 20.66 -12.96
C GLU A 143 19.27 21.67 -13.36
N ALA A 144 19.69 22.89 -13.72
CA ALA A 144 18.78 23.88 -14.27
C ALA A 144 18.45 23.56 -15.75
N CYS A 145 17.20 23.75 -16.12
CA CYS A 145 16.78 23.60 -17.51
C CYS A 145 17.48 24.61 -18.43
N ARG A 146 17.97 24.14 -19.56
CA ARG A 146 18.63 24.96 -20.61
C ARG A 146 17.71 25.27 -21.79
N CYS A 147 16.44 24.80 -21.75
CA CYS A 147 15.48 25.09 -22.81
C CYS A 147 15.13 26.57 -22.86
N LYS A 148 15.06 27.13 -24.06
CA LYS A 148 14.38 28.41 -24.27
C LYS A 148 12.87 28.14 -24.11
N LYS A 149 12.21 28.90 -23.23
CA LYS A 149 10.75 28.86 -23.10
C LYS A 149 10.13 29.46 -24.38
N GLU A 150 9.91 28.64 -25.37
CA GLU A 150 9.08 29.04 -26.50
C GLU A 150 7.61 29.00 -26.04
N VAL A 151 6.98 30.16 -26.04
CA VAL A 151 5.53 30.26 -25.78
C VAL A 151 4.82 29.77 -27.02
N ASP A 152 3.95 28.76 -26.88
CA ASP A 152 3.12 28.32 -28.00
C ASP A 152 2.43 29.55 -28.63
N PRO A 153 2.60 29.79 -29.95
CA PRO A 153 2.01 30.95 -30.62
C PRO A 153 0.50 31.07 -30.43
N ARG A 154 -0.20 29.94 -30.22
CA ARG A 154 -1.65 29.90 -29.98
C ARG A 154 -2.00 30.48 -28.59
N LEU A 155 -1.10 30.33 -27.62
CA LEU A 155 -1.28 30.80 -26.24
C LEU A 155 -0.63 32.16 -25.99
N ALA A 156 0.12 32.71 -26.98
CA ALA A 156 0.82 34.01 -26.83
C ALA A 156 -0.14 35.16 -26.52
N LYS A 157 -1.38 35.10 -27.00
CA LYS A 157 -2.42 36.09 -26.68
C LYS A 157 -2.88 36.07 -25.23
N LEU A 158 -2.86 34.89 -24.56
CA LEU A 158 -3.23 34.76 -23.14
C LEU A 158 -2.16 35.37 -22.21
N ALA A 159 -0.90 35.35 -22.64
CA ALA A 159 0.19 35.98 -21.87
C ALA A 159 0.03 37.51 -21.76
N GLN A 160 -0.75 38.15 -22.64
CA GLN A 160 -1.04 39.59 -22.61
C GLN A 160 -2.11 39.93 -21.54
N LEU A 161 -2.89 38.95 -21.10
CA LEU A 161 -3.95 39.13 -20.07
C LEU A 161 -3.41 39.01 -18.63
N LEU A 162 -2.14 38.60 -18.48
CA LEU A 162 -1.48 38.40 -17.16
C LEU A 162 -0.59 39.59 -16.76
N LYS A 163 -0.76 40.75 -17.41
CA LYS A 163 -0.06 42.00 -17.04
C LYS A 163 -0.95 42.93 -16.26
#